data_a81042e0a89a072b6858433370deeb5a
#
_entry.id   a81042e0a89a072b6858433370deeb5a
#
_cell.length_a   1.000
_cell.length_b   1.000
_cell.length_c   1.000
_cell.angle_alpha   90.00
_cell.angle_beta   90.00
_cell.angle_gamma   90.00
#
_symmetry.space_group_name_H-M   'P 1'
#
loop_
_entity.id
_entity.type
_entity.pdbx_description
1 polymer ?
#
loop_
_entity_poly.entity_id
_entity_poly.type
_entity_poly.pdbx_seq_one_letter_code
_entity_poly.pdbx_strand_id
1 'polypeptide(L)'
;MQQNARFIRKLPIPMDIKKEFPITEQITEAREKRVAEMRAILDGRDKRLMLVIGPCSADREDSVMDYICRLVPLQEQVKDKILIVPRIYTNKPRTDGAGYKGMLHQPDPDKKPDMLEGIIAIRRLHTRAVKETGFACADEMLYPENYRYLSDIIGYVAVGARSVENQQHRLTASGLSVPVGMKNPTGGDLSVMMNSIYAAMGDHTFLYRGWEVETAGNPYAHAILRGYVNEKGNSRPNYHYEDLIELHELYASRGIKNPACIVDCNHANSGKQYLEQIRIAKEVLHSKRHSGDIDALVKGLMIESYIEDGKQKITEGVYGKSITDACLGWEKTERLVLELADLL
;
A
#
# COMPACT_ATOMS: atom_id res chain seq x y z
N MET A 1 -39.13 14.25 3.49
CA MET A 1 -38.45 13.16 2.78
C MET A 1 -37.80 12.26 3.83
N GLN A 2 -38.15 10.99 3.80
CA GLN A 2 -37.54 9.98 4.68
C GLN A 2 -36.15 9.70 4.13
N GLN A 3 -35.12 10.20 4.81
CA GLN A 3 -33.73 9.97 4.42
C GLN A 3 -33.24 8.66 5.07
N ASN A 4 -32.75 7.74 4.27
CA ASN A 4 -32.11 6.52 4.76
C ASN A 4 -30.70 6.80 5.36
N ALA A 5 -30.23 8.03 5.30
CA ALA A 5 -28.96 8.48 5.86
C ALA A 5 -29.19 9.45 7.02
N ARG A 6 -28.52 9.23 8.13
CA ARG A 6 -28.48 10.12 9.30
C ARG A 6 -27.09 10.73 9.42
N PHE A 7 -27.01 12.05 9.39
CA PHE A 7 -25.77 12.79 9.70
C PHE A 7 -25.57 12.80 11.22
N ILE A 8 -24.55 12.12 11.71
CA ILE A 8 -24.29 11.92 13.15
C ILE A 8 -23.57 13.14 13.72
N ARG A 9 -22.47 13.56 13.10
CA ARG A 9 -21.66 14.72 13.48
C ARG A 9 -20.82 15.22 12.31
N LYS A 10 -20.42 16.48 12.34
CA LYS A 10 -19.41 17.03 11.42
C LYS A 10 -18.02 16.63 11.97
N LEU A 11 -17.18 16.05 11.11
CA LEU A 11 -15.79 15.76 11.44
C LEU A 11 -14.91 17.01 11.21
N PRO A 12 -13.81 17.17 11.95
CA PRO A 12 -12.84 18.22 11.70
C PRO A 12 -12.29 18.12 10.28
N ILE A 13 -11.96 19.25 9.68
CA ILE A 13 -11.29 19.25 8.37
C ILE A 13 -9.80 18.83 8.55
N PRO A 14 -9.14 18.32 7.48
CA PRO A 14 -7.74 17.90 7.57
C PRO A 14 -6.79 18.97 8.13
N MET A 15 -7.03 20.23 7.83
CA MET A 15 -6.21 21.35 8.33
C MET A 15 -6.30 21.50 9.85
N ASP A 16 -7.47 21.27 10.45
CA ASP A 16 -7.64 21.38 11.91
C ASP A 16 -6.85 20.27 12.61
N ILE A 17 -6.97 19.03 12.11
CA ILE A 17 -6.22 17.88 12.64
C ILE A 17 -4.71 18.06 12.47
N LYS A 18 -4.25 18.61 11.34
CA LYS A 18 -2.82 18.89 11.13
C LYS A 18 -2.29 19.99 12.06
N LYS A 19 -3.11 20.98 12.41
CA LYS A 19 -2.76 22.02 13.40
C LYS A 19 -2.71 21.46 14.82
N GLU A 20 -3.62 20.57 15.16
CA GLU A 20 -3.68 19.94 16.49
C GLU A 20 -2.55 18.92 16.67
N PHE A 21 -2.20 18.17 15.62
CA PHE A 21 -1.12 17.18 15.59
C PHE A 21 -0.08 17.55 14.51
N PRO A 22 0.72 18.61 14.73
CA PRO A 22 1.68 19.10 13.75
C PRO A 22 2.85 18.12 13.60
N ILE A 23 3.49 18.14 12.44
CA ILE A 23 4.76 17.48 12.20
C ILE A 23 5.91 18.47 12.36
N THR A 24 7.09 17.98 12.74
CA THR A 24 8.33 18.78 12.83
C THR A 24 9.02 18.81 11.47
N GLU A 25 9.93 19.77 11.29
CA GLU A 25 10.79 19.85 10.11
C GLU A 25 11.58 18.55 9.90
N GLN A 26 12.12 17.96 10.97
CA GLN A 26 12.82 16.69 10.94
C GLN A 26 11.96 15.54 10.39
N ILE A 27 10.66 15.48 10.74
CA ILE A 27 9.74 14.48 10.19
C ILE A 27 9.50 14.73 8.69
N THR A 28 9.36 16.00 8.30
CA THR A 28 9.20 16.38 6.89
C THR A 28 10.41 15.96 6.06
N GLU A 29 11.62 16.29 6.51
CA GLU A 29 12.87 15.92 5.85
C GLU A 29 13.03 14.40 5.71
N ALA A 30 12.78 13.64 6.80
CA ALA A 30 12.86 12.18 6.78
C ALA A 30 11.87 11.59 5.76
N ARG A 31 10.63 12.09 5.75
CA ARG A 31 9.61 11.67 4.76
C ARG A 31 10.04 12.01 3.34
N GLU A 32 10.47 13.23 3.07
CA GLU A 32 10.87 13.68 1.72
C GLU A 32 12.05 12.89 1.19
N LYS A 33 13.04 12.59 2.02
CA LYS A 33 14.15 11.71 1.67
C LYS A 33 13.65 10.35 1.21
N ARG A 34 12.78 9.69 1.98
CA ARG A 34 12.22 8.38 1.63
C ARG A 34 11.36 8.41 0.36
N VAL A 35 10.56 9.45 0.18
CA VAL A 35 9.78 9.64 -1.05
C VAL A 35 10.68 9.82 -2.27
N ALA A 36 11.79 10.56 -2.14
CA ALA A 36 12.76 10.74 -3.21
C ALA A 36 13.44 9.40 -3.58
N GLU A 37 13.80 8.57 -2.59
CA GLU A 37 14.36 7.22 -2.82
C GLU A 37 13.36 6.32 -3.56
N MET A 38 12.08 6.28 -3.13
CA MET A 38 11.03 5.51 -3.81
C MET A 38 10.82 5.96 -5.26
N ARG A 39 10.82 7.28 -5.52
CA ARG A 39 10.73 7.83 -6.87
C ARG A 39 11.91 7.42 -7.73
N ALA A 40 13.14 7.46 -7.19
CA ALA A 40 14.34 7.06 -7.90
C ALA A 40 14.34 5.57 -8.28
N ILE A 41 13.77 4.70 -7.45
CA ILE A 41 13.58 3.28 -7.78
C ILE A 41 12.54 3.14 -8.91
N LEU A 42 11.40 3.83 -8.81
CA LEU A 42 10.32 3.71 -9.77
C LEU A 42 10.74 4.21 -11.16
N ASP A 43 11.54 5.26 -11.26
CA ASP A 43 12.05 5.77 -12.53
C ASP A 43 13.39 5.14 -12.98
N GLY A 44 13.89 4.15 -12.23
CA GLY A 44 15.06 3.33 -12.59
C GLY A 44 16.43 3.97 -12.36
N ARG A 45 16.50 5.15 -11.73
CA ARG A 45 17.77 5.79 -11.33
C ARG A 45 18.42 5.09 -10.14
N ASP A 46 17.63 4.45 -9.29
CA ASP A 46 18.06 3.60 -8.19
C ASP A 46 17.71 2.15 -8.51
N LYS A 47 18.66 1.23 -8.37
CA LYS A 47 18.49 -0.18 -8.74
C LYS A 47 18.04 -1.07 -7.58
N ARG A 48 17.89 -0.50 -6.38
CA ARG A 48 17.36 -1.25 -5.24
C ARG A 48 15.94 -1.74 -5.51
N LEU A 49 15.59 -2.85 -4.88
CA LEU A 49 14.22 -3.36 -4.87
C LEU A 49 13.41 -2.65 -3.77
N MET A 50 12.23 -2.12 -4.11
CA MET A 50 11.31 -1.59 -3.10
C MET A 50 10.51 -2.72 -2.46
N LEU A 51 10.56 -2.85 -1.13
CA LEU A 51 9.82 -3.86 -0.39
C LEU A 51 8.76 -3.21 0.49
N VAL A 52 7.49 -3.25 0.02
CA VAL A 52 6.33 -2.77 0.79
C VAL A 52 5.88 -3.89 1.71
N ILE A 53 6.15 -3.79 3.02
CA ILE A 53 5.99 -4.91 3.94
C ILE A 53 5.36 -4.49 5.27
N GLY A 54 4.40 -5.27 5.74
CA GLY A 54 3.73 -5.05 7.03
C GLY A 54 2.39 -5.78 7.14
N PRO A 55 1.64 -5.56 8.24
CA PRO A 55 0.39 -6.28 8.49
C PRO A 55 -0.64 -6.04 7.39
N CYS A 56 -1.54 -7.00 7.22
CA CYS A 56 -2.67 -6.90 6.30
C CYS A 56 -3.52 -5.65 6.56
N SER A 57 -3.74 -5.33 7.82
CA SER A 57 -4.29 -4.05 8.28
C SER A 57 -3.70 -3.68 9.64
N ALA A 58 -3.46 -2.39 9.87
CA ALA A 58 -3.11 -1.88 11.18
C ALA A 58 -4.31 -2.06 12.12
N ASP A 59 -4.09 -2.68 13.28
CA ASP A 59 -5.11 -2.98 14.27
C ASP A 59 -4.85 -2.30 15.62
N ARG A 60 -3.62 -2.33 16.11
CA ARG A 60 -3.19 -1.73 17.39
C ARG A 60 -1.90 -0.96 17.19
N GLU A 61 -1.84 0.23 17.77
CA GLU A 61 -0.69 1.13 17.61
C GLU A 61 0.61 0.51 18.15
N ASP A 62 0.55 -0.14 19.30
CA ASP A 62 1.71 -0.71 20.00
C ASP A 62 2.36 -1.85 19.20
N SER A 63 1.59 -2.83 18.77
CA SER A 63 2.11 -3.97 17.99
C SER A 63 2.55 -3.59 16.58
N VAL A 64 1.88 -2.62 15.95
CA VAL A 64 2.31 -2.08 14.66
C VAL A 64 3.64 -1.34 14.79
N MET A 65 3.81 -0.53 15.84
CA MET A 65 5.07 0.16 16.08
C MET A 65 6.21 -0.79 16.46
N ASP A 66 5.95 -1.82 17.28
CA ASP A 66 6.94 -2.87 17.57
C ASP A 66 7.42 -3.53 16.27
N TYR A 67 6.49 -3.92 15.39
CA TYR A 67 6.84 -4.49 14.09
C TYR A 67 7.70 -3.55 13.25
N ILE A 68 7.34 -2.27 13.15
CA ILE A 68 8.09 -1.29 12.37
C ILE A 68 9.48 -1.05 12.95
N CYS A 69 9.60 -0.98 14.27
CA CYS A 69 10.90 -0.84 14.93
C CYS A 69 11.85 -2.01 14.64
N ARG A 70 11.34 -3.24 14.53
CA ARG A 70 12.13 -4.41 14.11
C ARG A 70 12.65 -4.30 12.67
N LEU A 71 11.94 -3.58 11.79
CA LEU A 71 12.40 -3.36 10.41
C LEU A 71 13.62 -2.42 10.35
N VAL A 72 13.88 -1.59 11.37
CA VAL A 72 15.00 -0.63 11.34
C VAL A 72 16.36 -1.32 11.22
N PRO A 73 16.76 -2.24 12.14
CA PRO A 73 18.03 -2.95 12.01
C PRO A 73 18.08 -3.83 10.75
N LEU A 74 16.95 -4.38 10.30
CA LEU A 74 16.89 -5.16 9.07
C LEU A 74 17.15 -4.28 7.84
N GLN A 75 16.58 -3.06 7.79
CA GLN A 75 16.86 -2.10 6.71
C GLN A 75 18.35 -1.76 6.63
N GLU A 76 19.03 -1.56 7.75
CA GLU A 76 20.47 -1.27 7.73
C GLU A 76 21.31 -2.42 7.15
N GLN A 77 20.88 -3.67 7.36
CA GLN A 77 21.55 -4.84 6.81
C GLN A 77 21.38 -4.97 5.29
N VAL A 78 20.24 -4.51 4.76
CA VAL A 78 19.89 -4.71 3.34
C VAL A 78 19.83 -3.42 2.52
N LYS A 79 20.23 -2.28 3.09
CA LYS A 79 20.03 -0.93 2.53
C LYS A 79 20.60 -0.71 1.13
N ASP A 80 21.66 -1.45 0.78
CA ASP A 80 22.32 -1.33 -0.53
C ASP A 80 21.57 -2.08 -1.64
N LYS A 81 20.63 -2.98 -1.28
CA LYS A 81 19.87 -3.86 -2.17
C LYS A 81 18.37 -3.63 -2.11
N ILE A 82 17.85 -3.32 -0.92
CA ILE A 82 16.41 -3.24 -0.66
C ILE A 82 16.09 -1.92 0.06
N LEU A 83 15.07 -1.22 -0.44
CA LEU A 83 14.42 -0.12 0.28
C LEU A 83 13.13 -0.66 0.92
N ILE A 84 13.12 -0.77 2.26
CA ILE A 84 11.93 -1.18 3.00
C ILE A 84 10.97 0.00 3.14
N VAL A 85 9.70 -0.24 2.79
CA VAL A 85 8.58 0.69 2.97
C VAL A 85 7.56 0.01 3.88
N PRO A 86 7.46 0.38 5.17
CA PRO A 86 6.52 -0.26 6.06
C PRO A 86 5.08 -0.03 5.61
N ARG A 87 4.29 -1.08 5.60
CA ARG A 87 2.88 -1.07 5.26
C ARG A 87 2.06 -0.86 6.52
N ILE A 88 1.41 0.31 6.64
CA ILE A 88 0.46 0.64 7.70
C ILE A 88 -0.90 0.88 7.06
N TYR A 89 -1.59 -0.18 6.66
CA TYR A 89 -2.90 -0.04 6.05
C TYR A 89 -3.95 0.21 7.12
N THR A 90 -4.36 1.47 7.26
CA THR A 90 -5.32 1.93 8.29
C THR A 90 -6.77 1.70 7.90
N ASN A 91 -7.02 1.24 6.68
CA ASN A 91 -8.33 0.90 6.16
C ASN A 91 -8.37 -0.56 5.69
N LYS A 92 -9.53 -1.19 5.83
CA LYS A 92 -9.76 -2.54 5.30
C LYS A 92 -11.06 -2.55 4.50
N PRO A 93 -10.99 -2.61 3.15
CA PRO A 93 -12.17 -2.77 2.31
C PRO A 93 -12.86 -4.10 2.59
N ARG A 94 -14.18 -4.08 2.78
CA ARG A 94 -15.00 -5.27 2.99
C ARG A 94 -16.08 -5.38 1.91
N THR A 95 -16.12 -6.51 1.23
CA THR A 95 -17.05 -6.74 0.10
C THR A 95 -18.52 -6.73 0.56
N ASP A 96 -18.79 -7.35 1.71
CA ASP A 96 -20.12 -7.44 2.33
C ASP A 96 -20.36 -6.41 3.45
N GLY A 97 -19.37 -5.55 3.72
CA GLY A 97 -19.42 -4.56 4.79
C GLY A 97 -19.26 -5.10 6.21
N ALA A 98 -19.06 -6.42 6.39
CA ALA A 98 -18.91 -7.04 7.70
C ALA A 98 -17.45 -7.08 8.18
N GLY A 99 -17.24 -7.21 9.52
CA GLY A 99 -15.94 -7.37 10.16
C GLY A 99 -15.16 -6.07 10.36
N TYR A 100 -13.92 -6.19 10.81
CA TYR A 100 -13.03 -5.06 11.08
C TYR A 100 -12.73 -4.24 9.83
N LYS A 101 -12.98 -2.94 9.86
CA LYS A 101 -12.87 -2.01 8.73
C LYS A 101 -11.59 -1.17 8.73
N GLY A 102 -10.66 -1.46 9.66
CA GLY A 102 -9.41 -0.73 9.83
C GLY A 102 -9.45 0.31 10.94
N MET A 103 -8.27 0.78 11.32
CA MET A 103 -8.06 1.71 12.43
C MET A 103 -8.82 3.04 12.24
N LEU A 104 -8.99 3.52 11.01
CA LEU A 104 -9.77 4.73 10.73
C LEU A 104 -11.22 4.63 11.25
N HIS A 105 -11.83 3.46 11.17
CA HIS A 105 -13.20 3.24 11.63
C HIS A 105 -13.26 2.82 13.09
N GLN A 106 -12.31 2.02 13.53
CA GLN A 106 -12.28 1.37 14.85
C GLN A 106 -10.82 1.31 15.33
N PRO A 107 -10.33 2.42 15.95
CA PRO A 107 -8.93 2.53 16.38
C PRO A 107 -8.56 1.55 17.50
N ASP A 108 -9.53 1.07 18.24
CA ASP A 108 -9.41 -0.01 19.21
C ASP A 108 -10.38 -1.14 18.82
N PRO A 109 -9.86 -2.31 18.38
CA PRO A 109 -10.71 -3.42 17.94
C PRO A 109 -11.68 -3.94 18.98
N ASP A 110 -11.43 -3.70 20.27
CA ASP A 110 -12.26 -4.16 21.38
C ASP A 110 -13.39 -3.16 21.73
N LYS A 111 -13.37 -1.95 21.14
CA LYS A 111 -14.36 -0.90 21.38
C LYS A 111 -15.30 -0.70 20.20
N LYS A 112 -16.35 0.08 20.44
CA LYS A 112 -17.26 0.51 19.36
C LYS A 112 -16.52 1.41 18.37
N PRO A 113 -16.89 1.36 17.08
CA PRO A 113 -16.32 2.27 16.07
C PRO A 113 -16.48 3.75 16.45
N ASP A 114 -15.40 4.53 16.28
CA ASP A 114 -15.38 5.98 16.39
C ASP A 114 -14.48 6.59 15.31
N MET A 115 -15.10 7.25 14.34
CA MET A 115 -14.41 7.82 13.18
C MET A 115 -13.51 9.01 13.54
N LEU A 116 -13.85 9.80 14.57
CA LEU A 116 -13.02 10.93 15.00
C LEU A 116 -11.74 10.42 15.67
N GLU A 117 -11.89 9.52 16.62
CA GLU A 117 -10.76 8.86 17.28
C GLU A 117 -9.91 8.10 16.24
N GLY A 118 -10.55 7.51 15.23
CA GLY A 118 -9.85 6.86 14.12
C GLY A 118 -8.96 7.81 13.32
N ILE A 119 -9.46 8.99 12.97
CA ILE A 119 -8.67 10.04 12.27
C ILE A 119 -7.46 10.45 13.10
N ILE A 120 -7.62 10.63 14.40
CA ILE A 120 -6.52 10.98 15.31
C ILE A 120 -5.52 9.83 15.43
N ALA A 121 -6.02 8.60 15.60
CA ALA A 121 -5.17 7.41 15.76
C ALA A 121 -4.30 7.14 14.52
N ILE A 122 -4.86 7.22 13.30
CA ILE A 122 -4.07 6.98 12.08
C ILE A 122 -3.00 8.06 11.90
N ARG A 123 -3.30 9.33 12.20
CA ARG A 123 -2.31 10.39 12.14
C ARG A 123 -1.20 10.19 13.15
N ARG A 124 -1.56 9.87 14.40
CA ARG A 124 -0.59 9.60 15.46
C ARG A 124 0.33 8.43 15.10
N LEU A 125 -0.22 7.32 14.62
CA LEU A 125 0.55 6.14 14.24
C LEU A 125 1.56 6.47 13.12
N HIS A 126 1.13 7.11 12.04
CA HIS A 126 2.03 7.49 10.95
C HIS A 126 3.09 8.51 11.39
N THR A 127 2.72 9.49 12.23
CA THR A 127 3.67 10.47 12.79
C THR A 127 4.73 9.78 13.65
N ARG A 128 4.33 8.85 14.52
CA ARG A 128 5.24 8.04 15.34
C ARG A 128 6.18 7.22 14.47
N ALA A 129 5.65 6.54 13.45
CA ALA A 129 6.46 5.72 12.56
C ALA A 129 7.60 6.53 11.94
N VAL A 130 7.33 7.69 11.35
CA VAL A 130 8.39 8.54 10.77
C VAL A 130 9.34 9.06 11.85
N LYS A 131 8.80 9.56 12.97
CA LYS A 131 9.59 10.15 14.05
C LYS A 131 10.55 9.16 14.70
N GLU A 132 10.08 7.95 15.01
CA GLU A 132 10.83 6.95 15.79
C GLU A 132 11.75 6.10 14.91
N THR A 133 11.44 5.95 13.61
CA THR A 133 12.16 5.02 12.72
C THR A 133 12.73 5.64 11.45
N GLY A 134 12.32 6.85 11.08
CA GLY A 134 12.68 7.47 9.82
C GLY A 134 12.00 6.86 8.59
N PHE A 135 11.07 5.91 8.75
CA PHE A 135 10.32 5.33 7.64
C PHE A 135 9.10 6.18 7.27
N ALA A 136 9.01 6.58 6.00
CA ALA A 136 7.77 7.07 5.40
C ALA A 136 6.95 5.88 4.91
N CYS A 137 5.82 5.62 5.57
CA CYS A 137 5.07 4.38 5.42
C CYS A 137 4.06 4.43 4.26
N ALA A 138 3.59 3.24 3.85
CA ALA A 138 2.53 3.05 2.88
C ALA A 138 1.17 2.90 3.56
N ASP A 139 0.11 3.50 2.97
CA ASP A 139 -1.29 3.24 3.35
C ASP A 139 -2.18 3.05 2.12
N GLU A 140 -3.35 2.41 2.31
CA GLU A 140 -4.35 2.23 1.25
C GLU A 140 -5.37 3.38 1.28
N MET A 141 -5.51 4.07 0.14
CA MET A 141 -6.53 5.12 -0.03
C MET A 141 -7.88 4.47 -0.31
N LEU A 142 -8.57 4.01 0.74
CA LEU A 142 -9.94 3.49 0.63
C LEU A 142 -10.94 4.61 0.32
N TYR A 143 -10.77 5.75 1.00
CA TYR A 143 -11.52 6.98 0.74
C TYR A 143 -10.56 8.07 0.28
N PRO A 144 -10.80 8.76 -0.84
CA PRO A 144 -9.98 9.89 -1.25
C PRO A 144 -9.81 10.97 -0.17
N GLU A 145 -10.82 11.13 0.70
CA GLU A 145 -10.79 12.10 1.79
C GLU A 145 -9.78 11.75 2.89
N ASN A 146 -9.59 10.47 3.26
CA ASN A 146 -8.74 10.13 4.40
C ASN A 146 -7.26 10.42 4.14
N TYR A 147 -6.81 10.31 2.89
CA TYR A 147 -5.45 10.70 2.51
C TYR A 147 -5.09 12.12 2.97
N ARG A 148 -6.02 13.07 2.90
CA ARG A 148 -5.75 14.48 3.26
C ARG A 148 -5.32 14.67 4.72
N TYR A 149 -5.76 13.81 5.64
CA TYR A 149 -5.31 13.85 7.04
C TYR A 149 -3.86 13.37 7.22
N LEU A 150 -3.32 12.65 6.23
CA LEU A 150 -2.00 12.04 6.23
C LEU A 150 -1.06 12.59 5.14
N SER A 151 -1.51 13.51 4.29
CA SER A 151 -0.81 13.91 3.05
C SER A 151 0.58 14.52 3.28
N ASP A 152 0.87 15.00 4.48
CA ASP A 152 2.16 15.54 4.90
C ASP A 152 3.08 14.50 5.57
N ILE A 153 2.60 13.27 5.82
CA ILE A 153 3.35 12.23 6.55
C ILE A 153 3.56 10.98 5.69
N ILE A 154 2.52 10.55 4.97
CA ILE A 154 2.55 9.30 4.20
C ILE A 154 3.59 9.35 3.07
N GLY A 155 4.27 8.23 2.82
CA GLY A 155 5.30 8.12 1.78
C GLY A 155 4.84 7.44 0.51
N TYR A 156 3.84 6.58 0.59
CA TYR A 156 3.35 5.76 -0.52
C TYR A 156 1.85 5.51 -0.37
N VAL A 157 1.12 5.53 -1.47
CA VAL A 157 -0.32 5.25 -1.50
C VAL A 157 -0.61 4.04 -2.38
N ALA A 158 -1.46 3.12 -1.90
CA ALA A 158 -2.05 2.09 -2.73
C ALA A 158 -3.52 2.40 -3.01
N VAL A 159 -3.96 2.19 -4.25
CA VAL A 159 -5.38 2.17 -4.62
C VAL A 159 -5.80 0.71 -4.75
N GLY A 160 -6.76 0.31 -3.91
CA GLY A 160 -7.20 -1.08 -3.80
C GLY A 160 -7.96 -1.58 -5.03
N ALA A 161 -8.00 -2.91 -5.20
CA ALA A 161 -8.63 -3.59 -6.34
C ALA A 161 -10.13 -3.27 -6.52
N ARG A 162 -10.83 -2.86 -5.45
CA ARG A 162 -12.26 -2.47 -5.50
C ARG A 162 -12.45 -0.98 -5.79
N SER A 163 -11.38 -0.19 -5.68
CA SER A 163 -11.40 1.27 -5.83
C SER A 163 -10.78 1.74 -7.15
N VAL A 164 -9.99 0.91 -7.82
CA VAL A 164 -9.20 1.27 -9.01
C VAL A 164 -10.05 1.71 -10.20
N GLU A 165 -11.29 1.26 -10.30
CA GLU A 165 -12.24 1.69 -11.34
C GLU A 165 -12.93 3.02 -11.03
N ASN A 166 -12.90 3.44 -9.77
CA ASN A 166 -13.61 4.63 -9.34
C ASN A 166 -12.93 5.90 -9.84
N GLN A 167 -13.69 6.76 -10.52
CA GLN A 167 -13.19 8.00 -11.13
C GLN A 167 -12.52 8.91 -10.11
N GLN A 168 -13.12 9.10 -8.94
CA GLN A 168 -12.57 10.01 -7.93
C GLN A 168 -11.23 9.53 -7.38
N HIS A 169 -10.99 8.22 -7.25
CA HIS A 169 -9.69 7.69 -6.85
C HIS A 169 -8.61 7.97 -7.90
N ARG A 170 -8.93 7.78 -9.19
CA ARG A 170 -8.00 8.05 -10.29
C ARG A 170 -7.60 9.52 -10.36
N LEU A 171 -8.60 10.42 -10.29
CA LEU A 171 -8.37 11.86 -10.33
C LEU A 171 -7.65 12.37 -9.06
N THR A 172 -7.99 11.85 -7.89
CA THR A 172 -7.27 12.17 -6.67
C THR A 172 -5.81 11.72 -6.77
N ALA A 173 -5.55 10.53 -7.30
CA ALA A 173 -4.20 9.99 -7.47
C ALA A 173 -3.32 10.88 -8.34
N SER A 174 -3.87 11.58 -9.36
CA SER A 174 -3.14 12.51 -10.21
C SER A 174 -2.61 13.75 -9.47
N GLY A 175 -3.21 14.09 -8.33
CA GLY A 175 -2.78 15.22 -7.49
C GLY A 175 -1.88 14.84 -6.32
N LEU A 176 -1.51 13.57 -6.15
CA LEU A 176 -0.68 13.15 -5.02
C LEU A 176 0.80 13.45 -5.26
N SER A 177 1.46 13.93 -4.20
CA SER A 177 2.90 14.21 -4.20
C SER A 177 3.76 13.00 -3.85
N VAL A 178 3.19 11.79 -3.78
CA VAL A 178 3.85 10.53 -3.43
C VAL A 178 3.59 9.47 -4.49
N PRO A 179 4.41 8.43 -4.60
CA PRO A 179 4.14 7.29 -5.48
C PRO A 179 2.77 6.67 -5.20
N VAL A 180 2.06 6.28 -6.26
CA VAL A 180 0.74 5.65 -6.16
C VAL A 180 0.72 4.33 -6.93
N GLY A 181 0.51 3.22 -6.21
CA GLY A 181 0.33 1.90 -6.79
C GLY A 181 -1.15 1.61 -7.08
N MET A 182 -1.49 1.27 -8.32
CA MET A 182 -2.82 0.87 -8.77
C MET A 182 -2.92 -0.64 -8.81
N LYS A 183 -3.72 -1.24 -7.91
CA LYS A 183 -3.94 -2.70 -7.93
C LYS A 183 -4.82 -3.08 -9.12
N ASN A 184 -4.52 -4.20 -9.79
CA ASN A 184 -5.48 -4.73 -10.77
C ASN A 184 -6.82 -5.07 -10.08
N PRO A 185 -7.96 -4.92 -10.79
CA PRO A 185 -9.28 -5.27 -10.28
C PRO A 185 -9.35 -6.71 -9.78
N THR A 186 -10.33 -6.99 -8.93
CA THR A 186 -10.54 -8.35 -8.41
C THR A 186 -10.82 -9.40 -9.49
N GLY A 187 -11.41 -9.00 -10.63
CA GLY A 187 -11.64 -9.85 -11.81
C GLY A 187 -10.44 -10.00 -12.75
N GLY A 188 -9.34 -9.25 -12.52
CA GLY A 188 -8.08 -9.44 -13.24
C GLY A 188 -7.89 -8.61 -14.50
N ASP A 189 -8.82 -7.76 -14.89
CA ASP A 189 -8.69 -6.94 -16.10
C ASP A 189 -7.55 -5.92 -15.99
N LEU A 190 -6.43 -6.21 -16.65
CA LEU A 190 -5.26 -5.34 -16.70
C LEU A 190 -5.51 -4.04 -17.44
N SER A 191 -6.45 -4.01 -18.41
CA SER A 191 -6.78 -2.80 -19.17
C SER A 191 -7.40 -1.73 -18.25
N VAL A 192 -8.21 -2.12 -17.29
CA VAL A 192 -8.78 -1.25 -16.26
C VAL A 192 -7.69 -0.65 -15.38
N MET A 193 -6.73 -1.46 -14.93
CA MET A 193 -5.58 -0.99 -14.14
C MET A 193 -4.74 0.01 -14.97
N MET A 194 -4.43 -0.32 -16.22
CA MET A 194 -3.66 0.55 -17.11
C MET A 194 -4.38 1.88 -17.37
N ASN A 195 -5.71 1.87 -17.56
CA ASN A 195 -6.51 3.09 -17.68
C ASN A 195 -6.41 3.94 -16.40
N SER A 196 -6.37 3.31 -15.23
CA SER A 196 -6.24 4.02 -13.94
C SER A 196 -4.86 4.66 -13.78
N ILE A 197 -3.79 3.96 -14.20
CA ILE A 197 -2.42 4.49 -14.20
C ILE A 197 -2.33 5.68 -15.17
N TYR A 198 -2.83 5.51 -16.40
CA TYR A 198 -2.82 6.56 -17.40
C TYR A 198 -3.58 7.81 -16.93
N ALA A 199 -4.78 7.64 -16.36
CA ALA A 199 -5.54 8.74 -15.80
C ALA A 199 -4.81 9.43 -14.63
N ALA A 200 -4.18 8.65 -13.73
CA ALA A 200 -3.41 9.22 -12.62
C ALA A 200 -2.15 9.97 -13.07
N MET A 201 -1.59 9.64 -14.23
CA MET A 201 -0.44 10.35 -14.83
C MET A 201 -0.83 11.65 -15.54
N GLY A 202 -2.11 11.80 -15.93
CA GLY A 202 -2.61 13.00 -16.62
C GLY A 202 -3.01 14.13 -15.66
N ASP A 203 -3.14 15.33 -16.24
CA ASP A 203 -3.72 16.50 -15.58
C ASP A 203 -5.24 16.44 -15.64
N HIS A 204 -5.92 16.96 -14.60
CA HIS A 204 -7.37 16.95 -14.52
C HIS A 204 -7.90 18.17 -13.76
N THR A 205 -9.10 18.62 -14.18
CA THR A 205 -9.94 19.54 -13.40
C THR A 205 -11.19 18.81 -12.97
N PHE A 206 -11.50 18.80 -11.67
CA PHE A 206 -12.65 18.06 -11.14
C PHE A 206 -13.18 18.64 -9.82
N LEU A 207 -14.43 18.21 -9.50
CA LEU A 207 -15.06 18.60 -8.24
C LEU A 207 -14.54 17.72 -7.09
N TYR A 208 -13.96 18.35 -6.07
CA TYR A 208 -13.51 17.67 -4.87
C TYR A 208 -13.95 18.40 -3.60
N ARG A 209 -14.90 17.85 -2.86
CA ARG A 209 -15.42 18.40 -1.58
C ARG A 209 -15.89 19.87 -1.67
N GLY A 210 -16.56 20.22 -2.75
CA GLY A 210 -17.07 21.57 -2.98
C GLY A 210 -16.04 22.56 -3.53
N TRP A 211 -14.86 22.06 -3.95
CA TRP A 211 -13.84 22.83 -4.64
C TRP A 211 -13.70 22.36 -6.09
N GLU A 212 -13.47 23.26 -6.99
CA GLU A 212 -12.87 22.98 -8.28
C GLU A 212 -11.36 22.83 -8.07
N VAL A 213 -10.81 21.68 -8.44
CA VAL A 213 -9.40 21.32 -8.18
C VAL A 213 -8.73 20.98 -9.50
N GLU A 214 -7.56 21.57 -9.73
CA GLU A 214 -6.66 21.18 -10.81
C GLU A 214 -5.53 20.32 -10.28
N THR A 215 -5.14 19.30 -11.05
CA THR A 215 -3.99 18.42 -10.77
C THR A 215 -3.04 18.40 -11.97
N ALA A 216 -1.75 18.19 -11.71
CA ALA A 216 -0.70 18.19 -12.73
C ALA A 216 -0.31 16.80 -13.25
N GLY A 217 -0.97 15.75 -12.75
CA GLY A 217 -0.59 14.37 -13.00
C GLY A 217 0.51 13.86 -12.06
N ASN A 218 0.50 12.55 -11.82
CA ASN A 218 1.47 11.86 -10.96
C ASN A 218 2.31 10.90 -11.80
N PRO A 219 3.55 11.25 -12.18
CA PRO A 219 4.41 10.42 -13.04
C PRO A 219 4.88 9.11 -12.36
N TYR A 220 4.64 8.96 -11.05
CA TYR A 220 4.99 7.79 -10.26
C TYR A 220 3.79 6.88 -9.98
N ALA A 221 2.67 7.04 -10.73
CA ALA A 221 1.60 6.08 -10.74
C ALA A 221 2.07 4.79 -11.43
N HIS A 222 1.82 3.63 -10.82
CA HIS A 222 2.36 2.36 -11.30
C HIS A 222 1.45 1.18 -10.96
N ALA A 223 1.72 0.01 -11.57
CA ALA A 223 0.96 -1.21 -11.38
C ALA A 223 1.27 -1.91 -10.06
N ILE A 224 0.24 -2.52 -9.44
CA ILE A 224 0.39 -3.55 -8.42
C ILE A 224 -0.36 -4.80 -8.88
N LEU A 225 0.37 -5.88 -9.18
CA LEU A 225 -0.21 -7.18 -9.52
C LEU A 225 -0.51 -7.97 -8.25
N ARG A 226 -1.79 -8.30 -8.05
CA ARG A 226 -2.26 -8.99 -6.83
C ARG A 226 -2.94 -10.33 -7.08
N GLY A 227 -2.86 -10.85 -8.33
CA GLY A 227 -3.70 -11.94 -8.81
C GLY A 227 -5.16 -11.53 -8.97
N TYR A 228 -6.01 -12.46 -9.35
CA TYR A 228 -7.45 -12.22 -9.58
C TYR A 228 -8.29 -13.44 -9.20
N VAL A 229 -9.60 -13.25 -9.17
CA VAL A 229 -10.57 -14.32 -8.99
C VAL A 229 -11.33 -14.47 -10.29
N ASN A 230 -11.27 -15.66 -10.88
CA ASN A 230 -11.95 -15.92 -12.14
C ASN A 230 -13.47 -16.08 -11.94
N GLU A 231 -14.20 -16.23 -13.04
CA GLU A 231 -15.68 -16.38 -13.06
C GLU A 231 -16.17 -17.58 -12.22
N LYS A 232 -15.31 -18.60 -12.02
CA LYS A 232 -15.62 -19.79 -11.20
C LYS A 232 -15.29 -19.60 -9.71
N GLY A 233 -14.88 -18.39 -9.30
CA GLY A 233 -14.50 -18.08 -7.92
C GLY A 233 -13.11 -18.57 -7.50
N ASN A 234 -12.28 -19.06 -8.43
CA ASN A 234 -10.94 -19.54 -8.12
C ASN A 234 -9.91 -18.43 -8.19
N SER A 235 -9.00 -18.35 -7.22
CA SER A 235 -7.82 -17.49 -7.29
C SER A 235 -6.91 -17.91 -8.44
N ARG A 236 -6.39 -16.90 -9.15
CA ARG A 236 -5.43 -17.05 -10.24
C ARG A 236 -4.28 -16.07 -10.02
N PRO A 237 -3.03 -16.51 -10.10
CA PRO A 237 -1.87 -15.64 -10.06
C PRO A 237 -1.75 -14.80 -11.34
N ASN A 238 -1.00 -13.70 -11.26
CA ASN A 238 -0.60 -12.88 -12.40
C ASN A 238 0.80 -12.27 -12.17
N TYR A 239 1.74 -13.11 -11.72
CA TYR A 239 3.13 -12.74 -11.44
C TYR A 239 4.15 -13.63 -12.15
N HIS A 240 3.71 -14.61 -12.93
CA HIS A 240 4.59 -15.49 -13.68
C HIS A 240 5.30 -14.71 -14.80
N TYR A 241 6.31 -15.30 -15.38
CA TYR A 241 7.13 -14.68 -16.42
C TYR A 241 6.28 -14.08 -17.55
N GLU A 242 5.32 -14.84 -18.04
CA GLU A 242 4.43 -14.46 -19.14
C GLU A 242 3.51 -13.29 -18.74
N ASP A 243 2.98 -13.29 -17.52
CA ASP A 243 2.15 -12.20 -17.01
C ASP A 243 2.93 -10.88 -16.92
N LEU A 244 4.22 -10.96 -16.53
CA LEU A 244 5.08 -9.79 -16.40
C LEU A 244 5.49 -9.24 -17.79
N ILE A 245 5.74 -10.12 -18.76
CA ILE A 245 5.98 -9.72 -20.17
C ILE A 245 4.73 -9.05 -20.75
N GLU A 246 3.55 -9.64 -20.58
CA GLU A 246 2.28 -9.04 -21.02
C GLU A 246 2.10 -7.64 -20.41
N LEU A 247 2.37 -7.46 -19.13
CA LEU A 247 2.27 -6.13 -18.50
C LEU A 247 3.28 -5.14 -19.10
N HIS A 248 4.51 -5.57 -19.39
CA HIS A 248 5.52 -4.73 -20.02
C HIS A 248 5.06 -4.25 -21.41
N GLU A 249 4.49 -5.16 -22.21
CA GLU A 249 3.92 -4.84 -23.53
C GLU A 249 2.73 -3.89 -23.43
N LEU A 250 1.87 -4.03 -22.42
CA LEU A 250 0.76 -3.11 -22.15
C LEU A 250 1.25 -1.69 -21.82
N TYR A 251 2.33 -1.54 -21.05
CA TYR A 251 2.96 -0.23 -20.83
C TYR A 251 3.49 0.38 -22.12
N ALA A 252 4.19 -0.41 -22.94
CA ALA A 252 4.74 0.03 -24.21
C ALA A 252 3.63 0.46 -25.20
N SER A 253 2.55 -0.33 -25.30
CA SER A 253 1.41 -0.03 -26.19
C SER A 253 0.70 1.28 -25.85
N ARG A 254 0.80 1.73 -24.60
CA ARG A 254 0.22 3.00 -24.15
C ARG A 254 1.20 4.18 -24.17
N GLY A 255 2.42 3.97 -24.60
CA GLY A 255 3.46 4.99 -24.67
C GLY A 255 3.89 5.52 -23.28
N ILE A 256 3.68 4.75 -22.20
CA ILE A 256 4.11 5.12 -20.87
C ILE A 256 5.63 4.91 -20.77
N LYS A 257 6.36 6.00 -20.62
CA LYS A 257 7.83 5.99 -20.67
C LYS A 257 8.53 5.34 -19.49
N ASN A 258 7.84 5.20 -18.36
CA ASN A 258 8.40 4.71 -17.10
C ASN A 258 7.56 3.52 -16.60
N PRO A 259 7.72 2.32 -17.21
CA PRO A 259 7.00 1.14 -16.73
C PRO A 259 7.49 0.74 -15.35
N ALA A 260 6.56 0.54 -14.42
CA ALA A 260 6.86 0.12 -13.07
C ALA A 260 5.75 -0.78 -12.51
N CYS A 261 6.17 -1.85 -11.84
CA CYS A 261 5.28 -2.80 -11.22
C CYS A 261 5.80 -3.20 -9.83
N ILE A 262 4.87 -3.33 -8.88
CA ILE A 262 5.07 -4.03 -7.62
C ILE A 262 4.26 -5.31 -7.67
N VAL A 263 4.86 -6.44 -7.30
CA VAL A 263 4.15 -7.72 -7.20
C VAL A 263 3.71 -7.95 -5.76
N ASP A 264 2.39 -7.99 -5.55
CA ASP A 264 1.79 -8.37 -4.27
C ASP A 264 1.83 -9.90 -4.14
N CYS A 265 2.69 -10.39 -3.27
CA CYS A 265 2.96 -11.83 -3.10
C CYS A 265 1.85 -12.56 -2.35
N ASN A 266 0.86 -11.86 -1.77
CA ASN A 266 -0.28 -12.45 -1.09
C ASN A 266 -1.56 -12.40 -1.96
N HIS A 267 -2.70 -12.17 -1.36
CA HIS A 267 -4.03 -12.08 -2.00
C HIS A 267 -4.32 -13.25 -2.95
N ALA A 268 -4.73 -12.99 -4.19
CA ALA A 268 -5.05 -14.05 -5.13
C ALA A 268 -3.79 -14.68 -5.76
N ASN A 269 -2.64 -14.00 -5.74
CA ASN A 269 -1.36 -14.56 -6.17
C ASN A 269 -0.95 -15.78 -5.33
N SER A 270 -1.20 -15.77 -4.03
CA SER A 270 -0.94 -16.90 -3.13
C SER A 270 -2.19 -17.76 -2.85
N GLY A 271 -3.36 -17.39 -3.42
CA GLY A 271 -4.63 -17.97 -2.97
C GLY A 271 -4.92 -17.71 -1.49
N LYS A 272 -4.37 -16.64 -0.92
CA LYS A 272 -4.39 -16.28 0.51
C LYS A 272 -3.68 -17.27 1.44
N GLN A 273 -2.79 -18.08 0.89
CA GLN A 273 -1.89 -18.94 1.65
C GLN A 273 -0.61 -18.16 1.97
N TYR A 274 -0.53 -17.57 3.16
CA TYR A 274 0.49 -16.62 3.53
C TYR A 274 1.94 -17.15 3.42
N LEU A 275 2.17 -18.45 3.59
CA LEU A 275 3.49 -19.07 3.44
C LEU A 275 3.98 -19.09 1.99
N GLU A 276 3.07 -19.06 1.00
CA GLU A 276 3.41 -19.02 -0.42
C GLU A 276 4.09 -17.71 -0.83
N GLN A 277 3.95 -16.67 -0.05
CA GLN A 277 4.61 -15.39 -0.31
C GLN A 277 6.14 -15.56 -0.45
N ILE A 278 6.73 -16.48 0.30
CA ILE A 278 8.18 -16.76 0.26
C ILE A 278 8.58 -17.30 -1.11
N ARG A 279 7.85 -18.26 -1.61
CA ARG A 279 8.12 -18.86 -2.94
C ARG A 279 7.89 -17.85 -4.05
N ILE A 280 6.77 -17.13 -3.98
CA ILE A 280 6.38 -16.13 -5.00
C ILE A 280 7.43 -15.02 -5.12
N ALA A 281 7.89 -14.48 -3.98
CA ALA A 281 8.92 -13.45 -3.97
C ALA A 281 10.21 -13.91 -4.68
N LYS A 282 10.65 -15.16 -4.42
CA LYS A 282 11.84 -15.75 -5.06
C LYS A 282 11.62 -16.01 -6.56
N GLU A 283 10.45 -16.46 -6.96
CA GLU A 283 10.09 -16.70 -8.35
C GLU A 283 10.10 -15.39 -9.18
N VAL A 284 9.56 -14.32 -8.62
CA VAL A 284 9.61 -13.00 -9.27
C VAL A 284 11.07 -12.52 -9.45
N LEU A 285 11.93 -12.66 -8.45
CA LEU A 285 13.34 -12.32 -8.58
C LEU A 285 14.07 -13.22 -9.58
N HIS A 286 13.69 -14.50 -9.67
CA HIS A 286 14.20 -15.41 -10.69
C HIS A 286 13.85 -14.89 -12.10
N SER A 287 12.59 -14.50 -12.33
CA SER A 287 12.15 -13.93 -13.61
C SER A 287 12.89 -12.64 -13.96
N LYS A 288 13.14 -11.76 -12.98
CA LYS A 288 13.95 -10.54 -13.16
C LYS A 288 15.35 -10.83 -13.70
N ARG A 289 16.01 -11.87 -13.21
CA ARG A 289 17.36 -12.24 -13.65
C ARG A 289 17.42 -12.77 -15.09
N HIS A 290 16.30 -13.29 -15.61
CA HIS A 290 16.24 -13.92 -16.92
C HIS A 290 15.72 -13.02 -18.04
N SER A 291 15.20 -11.82 -17.70
CA SER A 291 14.68 -10.88 -18.68
C SER A 291 15.00 -9.44 -18.29
N GLY A 292 15.65 -8.71 -19.19
CA GLY A 292 15.92 -7.28 -19.02
C GLY A 292 14.63 -6.45 -18.96
N ASP A 293 13.58 -6.85 -19.66
CA ASP A 293 12.28 -6.17 -19.67
C ASP A 293 11.59 -6.34 -18.32
N ILE A 294 11.63 -7.55 -17.73
CA ILE A 294 11.09 -7.80 -16.40
C ILE A 294 11.94 -7.11 -15.33
N ASP A 295 13.27 -7.07 -15.48
CA ASP A 295 14.14 -6.34 -14.56
C ASP A 295 13.85 -4.84 -14.58
N ALA A 296 13.61 -4.28 -15.76
CA ALA A 296 13.23 -2.89 -15.92
C ALA A 296 11.82 -2.59 -15.38
N LEU A 297 10.86 -3.53 -15.50
CA LEU A 297 9.47 -3.37 -15.09
C LEU A 297 9.28 -3.55 -13.58
N VAL A 298 9.78 -4.64 -13.00
CA VAL A 298 9.52 -5.00 -11.60
C VAL A 298 10.42 -4.19 -10.68
N LYS A 299 9.84 -3.20 -10.01
CA LYS A 299 10.52 -2.29 -9.09
C LYS A 299 10.41 -2.71 -7.63
N GLY A 300 9.50 -3.63 -7.31
CA GLY A 300 9.32 -4.03 -5.92
C GLY A 300 8.38 -5.21 -5.72
N LEU A 301 8.32 -5.60 -4.44
CA LEU A 301 7.43 -6.64 -3.91
C LEU A 301 6.55 -6.05 -2.81
N MET A 302 5.37 -6.64 -2.62
CA MET A 302 4.51 -6.33 -1.49
C MET A 302 4.23 -7.62 -0.71
N ILE A 303 4.47 -7.58 0.61
CA ILE A 303 4.39 -8.76 1.50
C ILE A 303 3.51 -8.43 2.70
N GLU A 304 2.57 -9.30 3.02
CA GLU A 304 1.80 -9.25 4.25
C GLU A 304 2.53 -10.00 5.35
N SER A 305 3.05 -9.26 6.32
CA SER A 305 3.86 -9.72 7.43
C SER A 305 3.51 -9.01 8.73
N TYR A 306 3.61 -9.73 9.84
CA TYR A 306 3.42 -9.17 11.17
C TYR A 306 4.37 -9.83 12.19
N ILE A 307 4.10 -9.71 13.49
CA ILE A 307 4.95 -10.32 14.52
C ILE A 307 4.74 -11.83 14.56
N GLU A 308 3.46 -12.26 14.59
CA GLU A 308 3.07 -13.66 14.69
C GLU A 308 2.52 -14.21 13.36
N ASP A 309 2.78 -15.48 13.10
CA ASP A 309 2.27 -16.17 11.91
C ASP A 309 0.75 -16.27 11.88
N GLY A 310 0.21 -16.14 10.66
CA GLY A 310 -1.18 -16.46 10.38
C GLY A 310 -2.15 -15.35 10.72
N LYS A 311 -3.34 -15.73 11.19
CA LYS A 311 -4.41 -14.82 11.57
C LYS A 311 -5.18 -15.34 12.79
N GLN A 312 -5.94 -14.45 13.42
CA GLN A 312 -6.78 -14.72 14.58
C GLN A 312 -8.15 -14.06 14.47
N LYS A 313 -9.07 -14.44 15.33
CA LYS A 313 -10.28 -13.65 15.61
C LYS A 313 -9.92 -12.49 16.53
N ILE A 314 -10.64 -11.37 16.45
CA ILE A 314 -10.43 -10.21 17.33
C ILE A 314 -10.44 -10.62 18.81
N THR A 315 -11.34 -11.54 19.19
CA THR A 315 -11.54 -12.03 20.55
C THR A 315 -10.40 -12.89 21.11
N GLU A 316 -9.44 -13.31 20.29
CA GLU A 316 -8.32 -14.15 20.74
C GLU A 316 -7.18 -13.33 21.36
N GLY A 317 -7.03 -12.05 20.98
CA GLY A 317 -6.15 -11.09 21.62
C GLY A 317 -4.65 -11.39 21.60
N VAL A 318 -4.17 -12.23 20.68
CA VAL A 318 -2.74 -12.53 20.53
C VAL A 318 -2.01 -11.31 19.98
N TYR A 319 -1.03 -10.81 20.74
CA TYR A 319 -0.25 -9.63 20.37
C TYR A 319 0.50 -9.83 19.03
N GLY A 320 0.38 -8.86 18.13
CA GLY A 320 1.07 -8.88 16.84
C GLY A 320 0.63 -9.96 15.86
N LYS A 321 -0.57 -10.54 16.04
CA LYS A 321 -1.17 -11.50 15.12
C LYS A 321 -2.33 -10.86 14.36
N SER A 322 -2.33 -11.01 13.03
CA SER A 322 -3.32 -10.34 12.16
C SER A 322 -4.76 -10.73 12.49
N ILE A 323 -5.65 -9.74 12.60
CA ILE A 323 -7.11 -9.92 12.75
C ILE A 323 -7.86 -9.86 11.41
N THR A 324 -7.14 -9.85 10.30
CA THR A 324 -7.69 -9.81 8.94
C THR A 324 -7.16 -10.97 8.09
N ASP A 325 -6.40 -10.73 7.02
CA ASP A 325 -5.81 -11.84 6.26
C ASP A 325 -4.52 -12.33 6.97
N ALA A 326 -4.18 -13.60 6.77
CA ALA A 326 -3.01 -14.22 7.41
C ALA A 326 -1.69 -13.60 6.90
N CYS A 327 -0.75 -13.37 7.82
CA CYS A 327 0.55 -12.75 7.58
C CYS A 327 1.70 -13.71 7.89
N LEU A 328 2.87 -13.49 7.27
CA LEU A 328 4.13 -14.08 7.71
C LEU A 328 4.51 -13.53 9.09
N GLY A 329 4.96 -14.38 9.99
CA GLY A 329 5.54 -13.98 11.27
C GLY A 329 6.96 -13.42 11.11
N TRP A 330 7.46 -12.75 12.15
CA TRP A 330 8.72 -12.02 12.12
C TRP A 330 9.93 -12.86 11.70
N GLU A 331 10.13 -14.03 12.29
CA GLU A 331 11.29 -14.89 12.00
C GLU A 331 11.38 -15.28 10.51
N LYS A 332 10.23 -15.58 9.90
CA LYS A 332 10.16 -15.90 8.47
C LYS A 332 10.38 -14.68 7.61
N THR A 333 9.90 -13.54 8.07
CA THR A 333 10.06 -12.25 7.39
C THR A 333 11.52 -11.83 7.34
N GLU A 334 12.19 -11.81 8.49
CA GLU A 334 13.61 -11.43 8.59
C GLU A 334 14.47 -12.32 7.67
N ARG A 335 14.30 -13.64 7.79
CA ARG A 335 15.00 -14.59 6.93
C ARG A 335 14.72 -14.34 5.45
N LEU A 336 13.44 -14.13 5.08
CA LEU A 336 13.07 -13.88 3.68
C LEU A 336 13.74 -12.61 3.15
N VAL A 337 13.74 -11.52 3.90
CA VAL A 337 14.33 -10.24 3.46
C VAL A 337 15.82 -10.37 3.24
N LEU A 338 16.55 -11.08 4.12
CA LEU A 338 17.97 -11.37 3.95
C LEU A 338 18.23 -12.25 2.72
N GLU A 339 17.46 -13.33 2.53
CA GLU A 339 17.55 -14.19 1.36
C GLU A 339 17.25 -13.43 0.04
N LEU A 340 16.28 -12.50 0.04
CA LEU A 340 16.01 -11.67 -1.14
C LEU A 340 17.16 -10.72 -1.44
N ALA A 341 17.81 -10.15 -0.41
CA ALA A 341 18.99 -9.31 -0.59
C ALA A 341 20.17 -10.10 -1.19
N ASP A 342 20.37 -11.34 -0.77
CA ASP A 342 21.41 -12.22 -1.35
C ASP A 342 21.11 -12.58 -2.81
N LEU A 343 19.83 -12.62 -3.16
CA LEU A 343 19.36 -12.90 -4.53
C LEU A 343 19.45 -11.68 -5.46
N LEU A 344 19.59 -10.46 -4.99
CA LEU A 344 19.76 -9.21 -5.75
C LEU A 344 21.25 -8.88 -5.93
#